data_06009251f7ba8146aa388ad79680a7f7
#
_entry.id   06009251f7ba8146aa388ad79680a7f7
#
_cell.length_a   1.000
_cell.length_b   1.000
_cell.length_c   1.000
_cell.angle_alpha   90.00
_cell.angle_beta   90.00
_cell.angle_gamma   90.00
#
_symmetry.space_group_name_H-M   'P 1'
#
loop_
_entity.id
_entity.type
_entity.pdbx_description
1 polymer ?
#
loop_
_entity_poly.entity_id
_entity_poly.type
_entity_poly.pdbx_seq_one_letter_code
_entity_poly.pdbx_strand_id
1 'polypeptide(L)'
;MEFHVGGEIRRLHNLMCRDANRFPHGELVENLTGSHGFILCWLKNSGGDVFQRDLEKKFNLRRSSATAMLQTMERNGLIRRESVASDARLKKLVVTAEGEEVCRIIHEDIMETERRLVQGLTEEELQALQNILPKLRDNLERGLYAAPAAERPE
;
A
#
# COMPACT_ATOMS: atom_id res chain seq x y z
N MET A 1 -12.21 2.99 -30.49
CA MET A 1 -12.09 3.46 -29.08
C MET A 1 -10.62 3.62 -28.80
N GLU A 2 -10.20 4.82 -28.46
CA GLU A 2 -8.78 5.11 -28.21
C GLU A 2 -8.34 4.45 -26.90
N PHE A 3 -7.20 3.75 -26.89
CA PHE A 3 -6.67 3.05 -25.73
C PHE A 3 -5.98 4.05 -24.79
N HIS A 4 -6.59 4.28 -23.62
CA HIS A 4 -6.05 5.16 -22.58
C HIS A 4 -5.46 4.36 -21.41
N VAL A 5 -4.14 4.26 -21.36
CA VAL A 5 -3.39 3.50 -20.33
C VAL A 5 -3.85 3.86 -18.91
N GLY A 6 -3.95 5.13 -18.57
CA GLY A 6 -4.36 5.57 -17.23
C GLY A 6 -5.79 5.17 -16.88
N GLY A 7 -6.69 5.12 -17.89
CA GLY A 7 -8.06 4.65 -17.74
C GLY A 7 -8.12 3.15 -17.42
N GLU A 8 -7.35 2.34 -18.12
CA GLU A 8 -7.29 0.89 -17.90
C GLU A 8 -6.63 0.54 -16.55
N ILE A 9 -5.57 1.22 -16.18
CA ILE A 9 -4.94 1.05 -14.85
C ILE A 9 -5.95 1.38 -13.74
N ARG A 10 -6.72 2.46 -13.87
CA ARG A 10 -7.76 2.83 -12.89
C ARG A 10 -8.87 1.78 -12.82
N ARG A 11 -9.31 1.28 -13.98
CA ARG A 11 -10.33 0.22 -14.04
C ARG A 11 -9.85 -1.05 -13.36
N LEU A 12 -8.62 -1.47 -13.65
CA LEU A 12 -7.97 -2.64 -13.04
C LEU A 12 -7.85 -2.45 -11.53
N HIS A 13 -7.35 -1.30 -11.06
CA HIS A 13 -7.26 -0.98 -9.64
C HIS A 13 -8.62 -1.09 -8.94
N ASN A 14 -9.70 -0.55 -9.53
CA ASN A 14 -11.03 -0.63 -8.96
C ASN A 14 -11.55 -2.08 -8.89
N LEU A 15 -11.21 -2.92 -9.86
CA LEU A 15 -11.53 -4.35 -9.84
C LEU A 15 -10.79 -5.07 -8.73
N MET A 16 -9.50 -4.84 -8.59
CA MET A 16 -8.66 -5.41 -7.51
C MET A 16 -9.18 -5.00 -6.12
N CYS A 17 -9.53 -3.72 -5.93
CA CYS A 17 -10.10 -3.26 -4.66
C CYS A 17 -11.45 -3.92 -4.34
N ARG A 18 -12.30 -4.15 -5.35
CA ARG A 18 -13.59 -4.86 -5.15
C ARG A 18 -13.38 -6.34 -4.85
N ASP A 19 -12.39 -6.95 -5.45
CA ASP A 19 -12.05 -8.35 -5.21
C ASP A 19 -11.49 -8.54 -3.79
N ALA A 20 -10.58 -7.68 -3.36
CA ALA A 20 -10.05 -7.67 -2.01
C ALA A 20 -11.14 -7.48 -0.93
N ASN A 21 -12.23 -6.77 -1.24
CA ASN A 21 -13.36 -6.59 -0.33
C ASN A 21 -14.37 -7.75 -0.34
N ARG A 22 -14.20 -8.76 -1.18
CA ARG A 22 -15.05 -9.97 -1.20
C ARG A 22 -14.72 -10.96 -0.10
N PHE A 23 -13.52 -10.88 0.44
CA PHE A 23 -13.09 -11.77 1.50
C PHE A 23 -13.53 -11.21 2.86
N PRO A 24 -13.89 -12.08 3.83
CA PRO A 24 -14.51 -11.67 5.10
C PRO A 24 -13.56 -10.95 6.07
N HIS A 25 -12.53 -10.27 5.56
CA HIS A 25 -11.60 -9.50 6.40
C HIS A 25 -12.27 -8.36 7.17
N GLY A 26 -13.38 -7.84 6.62
CA GLY A 26 -14.18 -6.82 7.29
C GLY A 26 -14.91 -7.32 8.55
N GLU A 27 -15.09 -8.64 8.67
CA GLU A 27 -15.65 -9.25 9.89
C GLU A 27 -14.58 -9.53 10.95
N LEU A 28 -13.32 -9.74 10.52
CA LEU A 28 -12.21 -9.98 11.44
C LEU A 28 -11.66 -8.70 12.06
N VAL A 29 -11.74 -7.59 11.35
CA VAL A 29 -11.19 -6.33 11.83
C VAL A 29 -11.99 -5.14 11.32
N GLU A 30 -12.68 -4.47 12.23
CA GLU A 30 -13.56 -3.33 11.94
C GLU A 30 -12.82 -2.18 11.23
N ASN A 31 -13.39 -1.66 10.16
CA ASN A 31 -12.88 -0.50 9.42
C ASN A 31 -11.51 -0.67 8.73
N LEU A 32 -11.06 -1.89 8.48
CA LEU A 32 -9.90 -2.13 7.63
C LEU A 32 -10.29 -2.12 6.14
N THR A 33 -9.43 -1.48 5.35
CA THR A 33 -9.50 -1.51 3.89
C THR A 33 -8.32 -2.30 3.32
N GLY A 34 -8.38 -2.67 2.04
CA GLY A 34 -7.26 -3.33 1.37
C GLY A 34 -5.92 -2.60 1.54
N SER A 35 -5.94 -1.26 1.58
CA SER A 35 -4.72 -0.45 1.81
C SER A 35 -4.10 -0.70 3.19
N HIS A 36 -4.90 -0.92 4.24
CA HIS A 36 -4.39 -1.26 5.58
C HIS A 36 -3.68 -2.62 5.56
N GLY A 37 -4.23 -3.59 4.83
CA GLY A 37 -3.62 -4.91 4.67
C GLY A 37 -2.24 -4.85 4.01
N PHE A 38 -2.09 -4.09 2.93
CA PHE A 38 -0.80 -3.88 2.28
C PHE A 38 0.23 -3.23 3.21
N ILE A 39 -0.19 -2.21 3.96
CA ILE A 39 0.68 -1.53 4.94
C ILE A 39 1.10 -2.50 6.04
N LEU A 40 0.19 -3.29 6.57
CA LEU A 40 0.45 -4.24 7.63
C LEU A 40 1.46 -5.32 7.18
N CYS A 41 1.24 -5.89 6.00
CA CYS A 41 2.16 -6.87 5.41
C CYS A 41 3.54 -6.26 5.12
N TRP A 42 3.59 -5.00 4.66
CA TRP A 42 4.85 -4.30 4.46
C TRP A 42 5.58 -4.06 5.78
N LEU A 43 4.89 -3.61 6.83
CA LEU A 43 5.46 -3.42 8.17
C LEU A 43 6.07 -4.72 8.70
N LYS A 44 5.35 -5.84 8.58
CA LYS A 44 5.82 -7.16 9.00
C LYS A 44 7.10 -7.57 8.29
N ASN A 45 7.19 -7.29 6.98
CA ASN A 45 8.32 -7.72 6.14
C ASN A 45 9.47 -6.71 6.12
N SER A 46 9.35 -5.57 6.79
CA SER A 46 10.41 -4.57 6.89
C SER A 46 11.46 -5.03 7.90
N GLY A 47 12.69 -5.20 7.44
CA GLY A 47 13.80 -5.70 8.25
C GLY A 47 14.44 -4.62 9.12
N GLY A 48 13.72 -4.07 10.11
CA GLY A 48 14.28 -3.06 11.01
C GLY A 48 13.23 -2.17 11.66
N ASP A 49 13.67 -1.12 12.36
CA ASP A 49 12.77 -0.15 12.97
C ASP A 49 12.10 0.71 11.89
N VAL A 50 10.78 0.65 11.81
CA VAL A 50 9.96 1.41 10.86
C VAL A 50 9.21 2.52 11.61
N PHE A 51 9.22 3.70 11.05
CA PHE A 51 8.54 4.89 11.56
C PHE A 51 7.44 5.36 10.61
N GLN A 52 6.52 6.17 11.11
CA GLN A 52 5.44 6.74 10.28
C GLN A 52 5.97 7.44 9.02
N ARG A 53 7.10 8.18 9.11
CA ARG A 53 7.73 8.86 7.96
C ARG A 53 8.14 7.89 6.83
N ASP A 54 8.54 6.67 7.20
CA ASP A 54 8.97 5.67 6.23
C ASP A 54 7.77 5.14 5.46
N LEU A 55 6.64 4.97 6.15
CA LEU A 55 5.35 4.63 5.56
C LEU A 55 4.84 5.76 4.64
N GLU A 56 4.89 7.02 5.10
CA GLU A 56 4.52 8.19 4.28
C GLU A 56 5.29 8.21 2.96
N LYS A 57 6.60 7.99 3.03
CA LYS A 57 7.49 7.93 1.86
C LYS A 57 7.20 6.71 0.98
N LYS A 58 7.07 5.52 1.57
CA LYS A 58 6.89 4.27 0.82
C LYS A 58 5.61 4.25 0.01
N PHE A 59 4.50 4.74 0.60
CA PHE A 59 3.17 4.71 0.00
C PHE A 59 2.72 6.05 -0.56
N ASN A 60 3.62 7.05 -0.61
CA ASN A 60 3.32 8.42 -1.06
C ASN A 60 2.07 9.00 -0.38
N LEU A 61 1.97 8.84 0.94
CA LEU A 61 0.84 9.27 1.74
C LEU A 61 1.08 10.65 2.36
N ARG A 62 0.01 11.43 2.45
CA ARG A 62 0.03 12.64 3.28
C ARG A 62 0.08 12.21 4.76
N ARG A 63 0.75 12.99 5.59
CA ARG A 63 0.91 12.74 7.03
C ARG A 63 -0.42 12.49 7.75
N SER A 64 -1.47 13.27 7.42
CA SER A 64 -2.80 13.09 7.99
C SER A 64 -3.41 11.73 7.65
N SER A 65 -3.28 11.28 6.38
CA SER A 65 -3.76 9.97 5.94
C SER A 65 -3.01 8.83 6.64
N ALA A 66 -1.68 8.92 6.68
CA ALA A 66 -0.86 7.94 7.39
C ALA A 66 -1.22 7.85 8.87
N THR A 67 -1.43 9.00 9.52
CA THR A 67 -1.85 9.07 10.93
C THR A 67 -3.19 8.38 11.15
N ALA A 68 -4.20 8.68 10.32
CA ALA A 68 -5.53 8.08 10.44
C ALA A 68 -5.50 6.56 10.23
N MET A 69 -4.75 6.08 9.24
CA MET A 69 -4.58 4.65 8.98
C MET A 69 -3.90 3.95 10.16
N LEU A 70 -2.80 4.48 10.65
CA LEU A 70 -2.09 3.90 11.80
C LEU A 70 -2.92 3.91 13.08
N GLN A 71 -3.72 4.96 13.33
CA GLN A 71 -4.64 5.00 14.46
C GLN A 71 -5.72 3.92 14.36
N THR A 72 -6.24 3.66 13.16
CA THR A 72 -7.20 2.57 12.94
C THR A 72 -6.56 1.21 13.20
N MET A 73 -5.35 0.97 12.69
CA MET A 73 -4.64 -0.29 12.91
C MET A 73 -4.26 -0.50 14.38
N GLU A 74 -3.87 0.57 15.09
CA GLU A 74 -3.53 0.52 16.52
C GLU A 74 -4.78 0.28 17.39
N ARG A 75 -5.90 0.94 17.09
CA ARG A 75 -7.19 0.71 17.76
C ARG A 75 -7.69 -0.72 17.59
N ASN A 76 -7.43 -1.32 16.44
CA ASN A 76 -7.76 -2.73 16.16
C ASN A 76 -6.71 -3.72 16.72
N GLY A 77 -5.72 -3.25 17.46
CA GLY A 77 -4.72 -4.09 18.09
C GLY A 77 -3.70 -4.72 17.13
N LEU A 78 -3.66 -4.30 15.86
CA LEU A 78 -2.80 -4.91 14.84
C LEU A 78 -1.36 -4.42 14.89
N ILE A 79 -1.17 -3.20 15.36
CA ILE A 79 0.14 -2.58 15.58
C ILE A 79 0.17 -1.91 16.95
N ARG A 80 1.39 -1.65 17.43
CA ARG A 80 1.64 -0.78 18.57
C ARG A 80 2.77 0.19 18.26
N ARG A 81 2.80 1.30 18.98
CA ARG A 81 3.86 2.29 18.90
C ARG A 81 4.79 2.15 20.09
N GLU A 82 6.05 1.92 19.85
CA GLU A 82 7.09 1.81 20.89
C GLU A 82 8.03 2.99 20.85
N SER A 83 8.42 3.51 22.01
CA SER A 83 9.45 4.53 22.12
C SER A 83 10.81 3.93 21.79
N VAL A 84 11.64 4.69 21.09
CA VAL A 84 13.03 4.29 20.82
C VAL A 84 13.91 4.79 21.96
N ALA A 85 14.83 3.95 22.44
CA ALA A 85 15.69 4.27 23.57
C ALA A 85 16.55 5.52 23.35
N SER A 86 16.93 5.80 22.09
CA SER A 86 17.75 6.96 21.71
C SER A 86 16.96 8.27 21.63
N ASP A 87 15.64 8.23 21.40
CA ASP A 87 14.77 9.41 21.33
C ASP A 87 13.30 9.02 21.62
N ALA A 88 12.81 9.43 22.79
CA ALA A 88 11.45 9.16 23.21
C ALA A 88 10.36 9.80 22.34
N ARG A 89 10.73 10.79 21.51
CA ARG A 89 9.81 11.44 20.55
C ARG A 89 9.57 10.58 19.31
N LEU A 90 10.52 9.71 19.00
CA LEU A 90 10.39 8.77 17.90
C LEU A 90 9.61 7.55 18.36
N LYS A 91 8.57 7.19 17.61
CA LYS A 91 7.75 6.01 17.84
C LYS A 91 7.91 5.05 16.67
N LYS A 92 8.53 3.90 16.91
CA LYS A 92 8.58 2.83 15.94
C LYS A 92 7.25 2.09 15.90
N LEU A 93 6.90 1.61 14.73
CA LEU A 93 5.71 0.82 14.47
C LEU A 93 6.06 -0.67 14.60
N VAL A 94 5.34 -1.38 15.44
CA VAL A 94 5.56 -2.81 15.68
C VAL A 94 4.26 -3.55 15.43
N VAL A 95 4.30 -4.57 14.59
CA VAL A 95 3.16 -5.47 14.35
C VAL A 95 2.97 -6.35 15.59
N THR A 96 1.74 -6.53 16.03
CA THR A 96 1.38 -7.40 17.16
C THR A 96 1.20 -8.85 16.71
N ALA A 97 1.00 -9.79 17.64
CA ALA A 97 0.67 -11.17 17.30
C ALA A 97 -0.66 -11.27 16.52
N GLU A 98 -1.66 -10.47 16.90
CA GLU A 98 -2.92 -10.34 16.17
C GLU A 98 -2.70 -9.77 14.78
N GLY A 99 -1.84 -8.76 14.65
CA GLY A 99 -1.44 -8.21 13.36
C GLY A 99 -0.72 -9.21 12.47
N GLU A 100 0.10 -10.07 13.02
CA GLU A 100 0.78 -11.13 12.26
C GLU A 100 -0.21 -12.16 11.71
N GLU A 101 -1.20 -12.56 12.50
CA GLU A 101 -2.24 -13.49 12.05
C GLU A 101 -3.11 -12.86 10.94
N VAL A 102 -3.50 -11.59 11.09
CA VAL A 102 -4.21 -10.85 10.04
C VAL A 102 -3.35 -10.75 8.78
N CYS A 103 -2.03 -10.49 8.91
CA CYS A 103 -1.12 -10.50 7.76
C CYS A 103 -1.11 -11.85 7.03
N ARG A 104 -1.14 -12.96 7.76
CA ARG A 104 -1.15 -14.30 7.16
C ARG A 104 -2.39 -14.50 6.30
N ILE A 105 -3.56 -14.18 6.84
CA ILE A 105 -4.84 -14.28 6.14
C ILE A 105 -4.85 -13.38 4.89
N ILE A 106 -4.47 -12.11 5.04
CA ILE A 106 -4.41 -11.14 3.93
C ILE A 106 -3.41 -11.60 2.86
N HIS A 107 -2.28 -12.18 3.27
CA HIS A 107 -1.28 -12.67 2.32
C HIS A 107 -1.85 -13.79 1.43
N GLU A 108 -2.57 -14.73 2.01
CA GLU A 108 -3.23 -15.82 1.27
C GLU A 108 -4.20 -15.27 0.22
N ASP A 109 -4.98 -14.26 0.55
CA ASP A 109 -5.92 -13.63 -0.37
C ASP A 109 -5.23 -12.77 -1.45
N ILE A 110 -4.16 -12.06 -1.07
CA ILE A 110 -3.34 -11.32 -2.05
C ILE A 110 -2.77 -12.31 -3.07
N MET A 111 -2.23 -13.44 -2.63
CA MET A 111 -1.66 -14.45 -3.51
C MET A 111 -2.72 -15.08 -4.41
N GLU A 112 -3.93 -15.30 -3.90
CA GLU A 112 -5.04 -15.80 -4.72
C GLU A 112 -5.49 -14.77 -5.77
N THR A 113 -5.58 -13.51 -5.39
CA THR A 113 -5.89 -12.40 -6.32
C THR A 113 -4.80 -12.26 -7.38
N GLU A 114 -3.53 -12.33 -6.98
CA GLU A 114 -2.38 -12.28 -7.90
C GLU A 114 -2.42 -13.45 -8.90
N ARG A 115 -2.67 -14.67 -8.42
CA ARG A 115 -2.80 -15.84 -9.28
C ARG A 115 -3.89 -15.67 -10.35
N ARG A 116 -5.04 -15.11 -9.96
CA ARG A 116 -6.15 -14.82 -10.89
C ARG A 116 -5.82 -13.68 -11.84
N LEU A 117 -5.13 -12.65 -11.35
CA LEU A 117 -4.75 -11.48 -12.15
C LEU A 117 -3.84 -11.86 -13.32
N VAL A 118 -2.90 -12.77 -13.10
CA VAL A 118 -1.93 -13.19 -14.13
C VAL A 118 -2.38 -14.43 -14.92
N GLN A 119 -3.53 -14.98 -14.62
CA GLN A 119 -4.04 -16.19 -15.26
C GLN A 119 -4.18 -15.98 -16.77
N GLY A 120 -3.53 -16.85 -17.56
CA GLY A 120 -3.57 -16.81 -19.02
C GLY A 120 -2.51 -15.90 -19.65
N LEU A 121 -1.68 -15.22 -18.86
CA LEU A 121 -0.53 -14.50 -19.38
C LEU A 121 0.63 -15.47 -19.61
N THR A 122 1.37 -15.25 -20.71
CA THR A 122 2.62 -15.93 -21.00
C THR A 122 3.77 -15.34 -20.17
N GLU A 123 4.89 -16.05 -20.08
CA GLU A 123 6.11 -15.57 -19.40
C GLU A 123 6.63 -14.27 -20.05
N GLU A 124 6.53 -14.15 -21.38
CA GLU A 124 6.95 -12.96 -22.12
C GLU A 124 6.07 -11.74 -21.78
N GLU A 125 4.74 -11.95 -21.64
CA GLU A 125 3.81 -10.89 -21.22
C GLU A 125 4.05 -10.46 -19.78
N LEU A 126 4.32 -11.40 -18.87
CA LEU A 126 4.69 -11.10 -17.48
C LEU A 126 6.00 -10.31 -17.42
N GLN A 127 7.01 -10.70 -18.20
CA GLN A 127 8.27 -9.97 -18.29
C GLN A 127 8.06 -8.56 -18.86
N ALA A 128 7.17 -8.41 -19.85
CA ALA A 128 6.82 -7.09 -20.41
C ALA A 128 6.18 -6.20 -19.33
N LEU A 129 5.25 -6.72 -18.53
CA LEU A 129 4.64 -5.99 -17.41
C LEU A 129 5.68 -5.55 -16.37
N GLN A 130 6.60 -6.44 -15.98
CA GLN A 130 7.70 -6.12 -15.06
C GLN A 130 8.58 -4.99 -15.57
N ASN A 131 8.76 -4.86 -16.89
CA ASN A 131 9.54 -3.81 -17.53
C ASN A 131 8.77 -2.50 -17.73
N ILE A 132 7.45 -2.57 -17.96
CA ILE A 132 6.61 -1.42 -18.29
C ILE A 132 6.12 -0.69 -17.03
N LEU A 133 5.62 -1.41 -16.03
CA LEU A 133 5.02 -0.82 -14.82
C LEU A 133 5.96 0.14 -14.07
N PRO A 134 7.27 -0.20 -13.86
CA PRO A 134 8.19 0.75 -13.24
C PRO A 134 8.36 2.03 -14.05
N LYS A 135 8.43 1.95 -15.38
CA LYS A 135 8.56 3.13 -16.24
C LYS A 135 7.35 4.06 -16.13
N LEU A 136 6.13 3.49 -16.08
CA LEU A 136 4.91 4.27 -15.92
C LEU A 136 4.89 4.99 -14.56
N ARG A 137 5.28 4.28 -13.50
CA ARG A 137 5.42 4.86 -12.16
C ARG A 137 6.43 6.01 -12.15
N ASP A 138 7.63 5.77 -12.65
CA ASP A 138 8.72 6.74 -12.65
C ASP A 138 8.34 8.00 -13.45
N ASN A 139 7.59 7.86 -14.55
CA ASN A 139 7.09 9.00 -15.33
C ASN A 139 6.12 9.86 -14.50
N LEU A 140 5.23 9.24 -13.73
CA LEU A 140 4.31 9.97 -12.85
C LEU A 140 5.04 10.64 -11.68
N GLU A 141 6.01 9.95 -11.08
CA GLU A 141 6.81 10.50 -9.98
C GLU A 141 7.60 11.73 -10.45
N ARG A 142 8.26 11.67 -11.61
CA ARG A 142 8.96 12.82 -12.20
C ARG A 142 8.02 14.00 -12.47
N GLY A 143 6.82 13.73 -12.97
CA GLY A 143 5.80 14.76 -13.21
C GLY A 143 5.29 15.43 -11.93
N LEU A 144 5.21 14.71 -10.82
CA LEU A 144 4.79 15.24 -9.52
C LEU A 144 5.85 16.16 -8.89
N TYR A 145 7.14 15.92 -9.17
CA TYR A 145 8.25 16.73 -8.66
C TYR A 145 8.68 17.86 -9.62
N ALA A 146 8.30 17.78 -10.89
CA ALA A 146 8.44 18.83 -11.88
C ALA A 146 7.20 19.75 -11.90
N ALA A 147 6.78 20.25 -10.73
CA ALA A 147 5.74 21.28 -10.70
C ALA A 147 6.24 22.50 -11.49
N PRO A 148 5.47 23.03 -12.46
CA PRO A 148 5.87 24.24 -13.17
C PRO A 148 6.04 25.34 -12.12
N ALA A 149 7.15 26.07 -12.22
CA ALA A 149 7.32 27.34 -11.53
C ALA A 149 6.10 28.18 -11.93
N ALA A 150 5.18 28.39 -10.98
CA ALA A 150 4.03 29.23 -11.20
C ALA A 150 4.55 30.61 -11.55
N GLU A 151 4.38 31.04 -12.82
CA GLU A 151 4.44 32.42 -13.19
C GLU A 151 3.41 33.13 -12.32
N ARG A 152 3.88 33.88 -11.34
CA ARG A 152 3.04 34.85 -10.64
C ARG A 152 2.80 35.98 -11.62
N PRO A 153 1.56 36.28 -12.02
CA PRO A 153 1.31 37.55 -12.72
C PRO A 153 1.66 38.69 -11.78
N GLU A 154 2.39 39.66 -12.32
CA GLU A 154 2.66 40.97 -11.72
C GLU A 154 1.36 41.77 -11.47
#